data_91b9c85e3b8daed761940d3268cf1ff8
#
_entry.id   91b9c85e3b8daed761940d3268cf1ff8
#
_cell.length_a   1.000
_cell.length_b   1.000
_cell.length_c   1.000
_cell.angle_alpha   90.00
_cell.angle_beta   90.00
_cell.angle_gamma   90.00
#
_symmetry.space_group_name_H-M   'P 1'
#
loop_
_entity.id
_entity.type
_entity.pdbx_description
1 polymer ?
#
loop_
_entity_poly.entity_id
_entity_poly.type
_entity_poly.pdbx_seq_one_letter_code
_entity_poly.pdbx_strand_id
1 'polypeptide(L)'
;WVHLLATYDGTRTSAAIQLYVDGVRVAHKANLDGINQSFASDEPFRIGAGNSNFYGRIDDVRIYDRVVESAEISSIAETRSLKDLLALPVDEISPLAHDKLTYFFWRVGGPKSLVSTVRNADRTRRALSEFRRTIPTVMVMQEMETPRETHVLARGQYDRPGERVTFGTPAALPPLLDEVPANRLGLAKWLVSSENPLTARVTVNRFWRDIFGTGIVKTTEDFGVQGERPSHPDLLDWLAVEFMESGWDVKRLIKTIVMSNTYRQSSQRQSSTGGRQNGDPENRLLSRGPRGRLSAEMIRDQALLASGVLTEELGGPSVRPYQPEGLLKEIASDTTYEQDHGPDLYRRSLYTYWKRTVAPPMMTNFDAAGRESC
;
A
#
# COMPACT_ATOMS: atom_id res chain seq x y z
N TRP A 1 14.84 44.77 16.69
CA TRP A 1 13.82 43.72 16.76
C TRP A 1 13.67 43.11 15.39
N VAL A 2 13.46 41.78 15.34
CA VAL A 2 13.23 40.98 14.13
C VAL A 2 11.98 40.12 14.37
N HIS A 3 11.06 40.13 13.44
CA HIS A 3 9.89 39.23 13.50
C HIS A 3 10.23 37.88 12.90
N LEU A 4 10.07 36.82 13.69
CA LEU A 4 10.29 35.44 13.25
C LEU A 4 8.98 34.69 13.27
N LEU A 5 8.70 33.94 12.20
CA LEU A 5 7.52 33.10 12.12
C LEU A 5 7.88 31.76 11.44
N ALA A 6 7.35 30.69 11.99
CA ALA A 6 7.43 29.37 11.39
C ALA A 6 6.02 28.79 11.19
N THR A 7 5.78 28.16 10.08
CA THR A 7 4.55 27.41 9.83
C THR A 7 4.87 25.95 9.57
N TYR A 8 3.94 25.06 9.93
CA TYR A 8 4.00 23.62 9.64
C TYR A 8 2.61 23.11 9.29
N ASP A 9 2.47 22.41 8.17
CA ASP A 9 1.15 21.97 7.65
C ASP A 9 0.75 20.55 8.10
N GLY A 10 1.63 19.86 8.84
CA GLY A 10 1.35 18.53 9.39
C GLY A 10 1.68 17.36 8.44
N THR A 11 2.21 17.59 7.24
CA THR A 11 2.47 16.53 6.25
C THR A 11 3.71 15.68 6.54
N ARG A 12 4.41 15.95 7.62
CA ARG A 12 5.60 15.19 8.09
C ARG A 12 6.80 15.22 7.14
N THR A 13 6.87 16.22 6.28
CA THR A 13 8.02 16.47 5.40
C THR A 13 8.70 17.77 5.75
N SER A 14 9.96 17.93 5.39
CA SER A 14 10.71 19.19 5.58
C SER A 14 10.10 20.34 4.77
N ALA A 15 9.53 20.06 3.60
CA ALA A 15 8.85 21.03 2.75
C ALA A 15 7.62 21.65 3.43
N ALA A 16 7.02 20.95 4.40
CA ALA A 16 5.90 21.43 5.19
C ALA A 16 6.26 22.57 6.17
N ILE A 17 7.55 22.73 6.48
CA ILE A 17 8.03 23.77 7.36
C ILE A 17 8.42 24.98 6.51
N GLN A 18 7.85 26.14 6.83
CA GLN A 18 8.18 27.39 6.17
C GLN A 18 8.66 28.37 7.24
N LEU A 19 9.77 29.06 6.98
CA LEU A 19 10.35 30.06 7.88
C LEU A 19 10.25 31.44 7.26
N TYR A 20 9.95 32.42 8.09
CA TYR A 20 9.80 33.82 7.68
C TYR A 20 10.58 34.72 8.63
N VAL A 21 11.24 35.72 8.07
CA VAL A 21 11.93 36.79 8.78
C VAL A 21 11.36 38.11 8.29
N ASP A 22 10.83 38.93 9.21
CA ASP A 22 10.16 40.21 8.90
C ASP A 22 9.11 40.07 7.78
N GLY A 23 8.33 38.98 7.81
CA GLY A 23 7.27 38.69 6.84
C GLY A 23 7.76 38.09 5.50
N VAL A 24 9.07 38.01 5.28
CA VAL A 24 9.65 37.48 4.05
C VAL A 24 10.07 36.02 4.26
N ARG A 25 9.61 35.14 3.35
CA ARG A 25 10.01 33.73 3.39
C ARG A 25 11.50 33.56 3.14
N VAL A 26 12.16 32.79 4.00
CA VAL A 26 13.58 32.47 3.89
C VAL A 26 13.79 31.01 3.55
N ALA A 27 14.83 30.75 2.74
CA ALA A 27 15.23 29.39 2.44
C ALA A 27 15.83 28.72 3.68
N HIS A 28 15.52 27.44 3.88
CA HIS A 28 16.13 26.63 4.93
C HIS A 28 16.65 25.31 4.34
N LYS A 29 17.64 24.72 4.99
CA LYS A 29 18.18 23.42 4.64
C LYS A 29 17.63 22.37 5.59
N ALA A 30 16.99 21.35 5.04
CA ALA A 30 16.60 20.20 5.82
C ALA A 30 17.78 19.20 5.91
N ASN A 31 18.11 18.77 7.11
CA ASN A 31 19.10 17.73 7.33
C ASN A 31 18.48 16.32 7.27
N LEU A 32 17.19 16.23 7.55
CA LEU A 32 16.41 15.00 7.51
C LEU A 32 15.03 15.31 6.91
N ASP A 33 14.59 14.54 5.96
CA ASP A 33 13.26 14.65 5.37
C ASP A 33 12.44 13.41 5.71
N GLY A 34 11.32 13.62 6.39
CA GLY A 34 10.43 12.58 6.83
C GLY A 34 10.41 12.40 8.36
N ILE A 35 9.32 12.82 8.97
CA ILE A 35 9.07 12.67 10.40
C ILE A 35 8.13 11.50 10.58
N ASN A 36 8.66 10.37 11.07
CA ASN A 36 7.91 9.12 11.24
C ASN A 36 7.43 8.88 12.68
N GLN A 37 7.75 9.80 13.60
CA GLN A 37 7.39 9.71 15.01
C GLN A 37 6.25 10.69 15.38
N SER A 38 5.56 10.41 16.48
CA SER A 38 4.60 11.34 17.06
C SER A 38 5.32 12.56 17.65
N PHE A 39 4.71 13.73 17.50
CA PHE A 39 5.13 14.94 18.23
C PHE A 39 4.53 15.05 19.63
N ALA A 40 3.67 14.11 20.04
CA ALA A 40 3.16 14.08 21.40
C ALA A 40 4.33 13.85 22.36
N SER A 41 4.54 14.76 23.28
CA SER A 41 5.57 14.75 24.30
C SER A 41 5.00 15.30 25.59
N ASP A 42 5.38 14.69 26.71
CA ASP A 42 5.08 15.19 28.05
C ASP A 42 6.04 16.33 28.47
N GLU A 43 7.05 16.61 27.64
CA GLU A 43 7.99 17.68 27.88
C GLU A 43 7.36 19.06 27.61
N PRO A 44 7.65 20.06 28.44
CA PRO A 44 7.11 21.40 28.25
C PRO A 44 7.65 22.04 26.97
N PHE A 45 6.78 22.74 26.25
CA PHE A 45 7.19 23.60 25.15
C PHE A 45 8.09 24.73 25.65
N ARG A 46 9.28 24.87 25.09
CA ARG A 46 10.29 25.86 25.50
C ARG A 46 10.65 26.77 24.32
N ILE A 47 10.74 28.07 24.60
CA ILE A 47 11.17 29.07 23.63
C ILE A 47 12.52 29.64 24.11
N GLY A 48 13.48 29.67 23.18
CA GLY A 48 14.83 30.18 23.47
C GLY A 48 15.71 29.22 24.27
N ALA A 49 15.26 27.97 24.49
CA ALA A 49 16.04 26.91 25.13
C ALA A 49 16.03 25.65 24.28
N GLY A 50 17.15 24.95 24.19
CA GLY A 50 17.34 23.73 23.42
C GLY A 50 18.78 23.24 23.62
N ASN A 51 19.42 22.75 22.57
CA ASN A 51 20.84 22.39 22.61
C ASN A 51 21.76 23.61 22.87
N SER A 52 21.26 24.81 22.60
CA SER A 52 21.90 26.08 22.96
C SER A 52 20.83 27.06 23.43
N ASN A 53 21.17 27.95 24.38
CA ASN A 53 20.28 28.97 24.83
C ASN A 53 20.34 30.20 23.93
N PHE A 54 19.16 30.83 23.71
CA PHE A 54 19.09 32.11 23.04
C PHE A 54 19.50 33.23 24.00
N TYR A 55 20.42 34.07 23.57
CA TYR A 55 20.85 35.28 24.32
C TYR A 55 20.24 36.50 23.65
N GLY A 56 19.22 37.08 24.27
CA GLY A 56 18.52 38.24 23.72
C GLY A 56 17.19 38.50 24.45
N ARG A 57 16.37 39.32 23.84
CA ARG A 57 15.00 39.63 24.34
C ARG A 57 14.01 38.99 23.39
N ILE A 58 12.98 38.35 23.94
CA ILE A 58 11.85 37.77 23.20
C ILE A 58 10.59 38.47 23.68
N ASP A 59 9.76 38.92 22.76
CA ASP A 59 8.51 39.61 23.03
C ASP A 59 7.43 39.15 22.06
N ASP A 60 6.16 39.34 22.36
CA ASP A 60 4.98 39.09 21.54
C ASP A 60 4.95 37.64 20.96
N VAL A 61 5.07 36.64 21.82
CA VAL A 61 5.03 35.24 21.45
C VAL A 61 3.59 34.82 21.14
N ARG A 62 3.36 34.30 19.93
CA ARG A 62 2.04 33.83 19.48
C ARG A 62 2.12 32.39 18.93
N ILE A 63 1.16 31.59 19.33
CA ILE A 63 1.02 30.18 18.83
C ILE A 63 -0.35 30.06 18.20
N TYR A 64 -0.38 29.47 17.01
CA TYR A 64 -1.60 29.25 16.25
C TYR A 64 -1.82 27.74 16.06
N ASP A 65 -3.07 27.30 16.14
CA ASP A 65 -3.50 25.92 15.90
C ASP A 65 -3.73 25.60 14.40
N ARG A 66 -3.30 26.49 13.54
CA ARG A 66 -3.43 26.42 12.07
C ARG A 66 -2.22 27.00 11.37
N VAL A 67 -2.09 26.68 10.11
CA VAL A 67 -1.11 27.36 9.24
C VAL A 67 -1.57 28.79 9.00
N VAL A 68 -0.68 29.76 9.28
CA VAL A 68 -0.90 31.18 9.01
C VAL A 68 -0.71 31.44 7.52
N GLU A 69 -1.68 32.06 6.86
CA GLU A 69 -1.63 32.36 5.42
C GLU A 69 -0.63 33.49 5.11
N SER A 70 -0.05 33.47 3.89
CA SER A 70 0.98 34.48 3.51
C SER A 70 0.54 35.93 3.69
N ALA A 71 -0.70 36.26 3.33
CA ALA A 71 -1.24 37.62 3.51
C ALA A 71 -1.41 38.01 5.00
N GLU A 72 -1.65 37.03 5.87
CA GLU A 72 -1.70 37.22 7.31
C GLU A 72 -0.30 37.37 7.90
N ILE A 73 0.69 36.66 7.37
CA ILE A 73 2.09 36.75 7.82
C ILE A 73 2.62 38.17 7.67
N SER A 74 2.41 38.79 6.49
CA SER A 74 2.78 40.19 6.28
C SER A 74 2.08 41.13 7.27
N SER A 75 0.79 40.89 7.53
CA SER A 75 0.00 41.65 8.50
C SER A 75 0.49 41.52 9.94
N ILE A 76 0.99 40.34 10.35
CA ILE A 76 1.53 40.09 11.69
C ILE A 76 2.94 40.72 11.81
N ALA A 77 3.75 40.62 10.78
CA ALA A 77 5.12 41.13 10.76
C ALA A 77 5.19 42.68 10.82
N GLU A 78 4.20 43.38 10.27
CA GLU A 78 4.09 44.83 10.39
C GLU A 78 3.56 45.19 11.77
N THR A 79 4.38 45.74 12.63
CA THR A 79 4.06 46.01 14.05
C THR A 79 3.29 47.32 14.28
N ARG A 80 3.32 48.26 13.34
CA ARG A 80 2.59 49.54 13.48
C ARG A 80 1.09 49.33 13.49
N SER A 81 0.37 50.17 14.24
CA SER A 81 -1.08 50.11 14.27
C SER A 81 -1.72 50.53 12.93
N LEU A 82 -2.93 50.07 12.65
CA LEU A 82 -3.67 50.53 11.47
C LEU A 82 -3.87 52.02 11.42
N LYS A 83 -4.08 52.65 12.60
CA LYS A 83 -4.23 54.09 12.73
C LYS A 83 -2.98 54.83 12.30
N ASP A 84 -1.82 54.34 12.73
CA ASP A 84 -0.54 54.95 12.37
C ASP A 84 -0.23 54.76 10.88
N LEU A 85 -0.54 53.61 10.34
CA LEU A 85 -0.34 53.32 8.90
C LEU A 85 -1.26 54.16 8.01
N LEU A 86 -2.50 54.37 8.42
CA LEU A 86 -3.46 55.24 7.67
C LEU A 86 -3.11 56.73 7.78
N ALA A 87 -2.30 57.16 8.71
CA ALA A 87 -1.81 58.53 8.83
C ALA A 87 -0.58 58.83 7.99
N LEU A 88 0.05 57.80 7.38
CA LEU A 88 1.23 57.98 6.54
C LEU A 88 0.85 58.52 5.16
N PRO A 89 1.71 59.38 4.56
CA PRO A 89 1.65 59.65 3.12
C PRO A 89 1.74 58.38 2.29
N VAL A 90 1.05 58.38 1.15
CA VAL A 90 0.96 57.14 0.29
C VAL A 90 2.32 56.67 -0.18
N ASP A 91 3.23 57.58 -0.44
CA ASP A 91 4.62 57.34 -0.85
C ASP A 91 5.54 56.79 0.24
N GLU A 92 5.13 56.89 1.52
CA GLU A 92 5.85 56.36 2.69
C GLU A 92 5.30 54.97 3.13
N ILE A 93 4.26 54.44 2.48
CA ILE A 93 3.71 53.13 2.80
C ILE A 93 4.63 52.04 2.28
N SER A 94 5.29 51.31 3.16
CA SER A 94 6.10 50.15 2.79
C SER A 94 5.25 49.01 2.22
N PRO A 95 5.82 48.10 1.42
CA PRO A 95 5.08 46.93 0.91
C PRO A 95 4.40 46.13 2.03
N LEU A 96 5.06 45.91 3.16
CA LEU A 96 4.53 45.20 4.32
C LEU A 96 3.32 45.93 4.94
N ALA A 97 3.42 47.27 5.07
CA ALA A 97 2.32 48.11 5.53
C ALA A 97 1.13 48.08 4.55
N HIS A 98 1.39 48.11 3.26
CA HIS A 98 0.36 47.99 2.22
C HIS A 98 -0.37 46.65 2.33
N ASP A 99 0.36 45.53 2.51
CA ASP A 99 -0.22 44.22 2.71
C ASP A 99 -1.12 44.17 3.95
N LYS A 100 -0.68 44.76 5.06
CA LYS A 100 -1.46 44.85 6.31
C LYS A 100 -2.74 45.65 6.10
N LEU A 101 -2.68 46.81 5.45
CA LEU A 101 -3.85 47.63 5.14
C LEU A 101 -4.82 46.89 4.21
N THR A 102 -4.31 46.25 3.19
CA THR A 102 -5.09 45.46 2.23
C THR A 102 -5.76 44.26 2.92
N TYR A 103 -5.04 43.54 3.76
CA TYR A 103 -5.59 42.40 4.55
C TYR A 103 -6.79 42.82 5.40
N PHE A 104 -6.67 43.96 6.12
CA PHE A 104 -7.76 44.51 6.94
C PHE A 104 -8.91 45.05 6.10
N PHE A 105 -8.62 45.73 4.97
CA PHE A 105 -9.67 46.21 4.08
C PHE A 105 -10.56 45.05 3.60
N TRP A 106 -9.98 43.97 3.13
CA TRP A 106 -10.71 42.81 2.65
C TRP A 106 -11.54 42.09 3.72
N ARG A 107 -11.14 42.17 4.97
CA ARG A 107 -11.76 41.40 6.07
C ARG A 107 -12.62 42.22 7.03
N VAL A 108 -12.38 43.51 7.13
CA VAL A 108 -13.05 44.38 8.13
C VAL A 108 -13.52 45.68 7.56
N GLY A 109 -12.68 46.45 6.86
CA GLY A 109 -12.94 47.84 6.45
C GLY A 109 -13.63 48.01 5.10
N GLY A 110 -13.72 46.98 4.28
CA GLY A 110 -14.30 47.05 2.94
C GLY A 110 -15.83 46.98 2.90
N PRO A 111 -16.42 47.07 1.70
CA PRO A 111 -17.86 46.87 1.51
C PRO A 111 -18.35 45.56 2.10
N LYS A 112 -19.55 45.56 2.71
CA LYS A 112 -20.11 44.37 3.40
C LYS A 112 -20.17 43.11 2.49
N SER A 113 -20.51 43.30 1.21
CA SER A 113 -20.52 42.19 0.23
C SER A 113 -19.14 41.57 0.05
N LEU A 114 -18.09 42.36 -0.03
CA LEU A 114 -16.73 41.94 -0.19
C LEU A 114 -16.25 41.17 1.08
N VAL A 115 -16.43 41.78 2.25
CA VAL A 115 -16.06 41.16 3.55
C VAL A 115 -16.76 39.81 3.74
N SER A 116 -18.07 39.73 3.38
CA SER A 116 -18.81 38.46 3.47
C SER A 116 -18.27 37.40 2.52
N THR A 117 -17.91 37.78 1.30
CA THR A 117 -17.33 36.86 0.31
C THR A 117 -15.98 36.32 0.78
N VAL A 118 -15.09 37.17 1.28
CA VAL A 118 -13.79 36.75 1.80
C VAL A 118 -13.98 35.83 3.02
N ARG A 119 -14.87 36.16 3.93
CA ARG A 119 -15.18 35.33 5.11
C ARG A 119 -15.72 33.94 4.71
N ASN A 120 -16.58 33.89 3.70
CA ASN A 120 -17.07 32.61 3.17
C ASN A 120 -15.94 31.79 2.51
N ALA A 121 -15.07 32.43 1.73
CA ALA A 121 -13.91 31.78 1.14
C ALA A 121 -12.98 31.20 2.20
N ASP A 122 -12.67 31.95 3.26
CA ASP A 122 -11.84 31.49 4.37
C ASP A 122 -12.49 30.30 5.10
N ARG A 123 -13.81 30.33 5.31
CA ARG A 123 -14.55 29.20 5.90
C ARG A 123 -14.44 27.95 5.03
N THR A 124 -14.64 28.09 3.73
CA THR A 124 -14.56 26.96 2.78
C THR A 124 -13.15 26.37 2.73
N ARG A 125 -12.11 27.21 2.73
CA ARG A 125 -10.72 26.74 2.78
C ARG A 125 -10.43 25.95 4.05
N ARG A 126 -10.91 26.44 5.23
CA ARG A 126 -10.76 25.71 6.49
C ARG A 126 -11.47 24.36 6.44
N ALA A 127 -12.72 24.34 6.00
CA ALA A 127 -13.48 23.10 5.87
C ALA A 127 -12.79 22.10 4.90
N LEU A 128 -12.22 22.58 3.79
CA LEU A 128 -11.44 21.74 2.87
C LEU A 128 -10.18 21.19 3.54
N SER A 129 -9.46 22.01 4.31
CA SER A 129 -8.27 21.57 5.04
C SER A 129 -8.61 20.51 6.07
N GLU A 130 -9.67 20.70 6.83
CA GLU A 130 -10.21 19.73 7.79
C GLU A 130 -10.58 18.42 7.10
N PHE A 131 -11.35 18.51 6.03
CA PHE A 131 -11.73 17.32 5.24
C PHE A 131 -10.51 16.56 4.72
N ARG A 132 -9.49 17.26 4.18
CA ARG A 132 -8.25 16.62 3.71
C ARG A 132 -7.51 15.87 4.81
N ARG A 133 -7.59 16.32 6.07
CA ARG A 133 -6.98 15.61 7.22
C ARG A 133 -7.69 14.30 7.54
N THR A 134 -8.95 14.16 7.18
CA THR A 134 -9.71 12.91 7.39
C THR A 134 -9.43 11.85 6.32
N ILE A 135 -8.83 12.24 5.18
CA ILE A 135 -8.52 11.30 4.11
C ILE A 135 -7.32 10.43 4.55
N PRO A 136 -7.50 9.12 4.65
CA PRO A 136 -6.39 8.23 4.98
C PRO A 136 -5.34 8.27 3.88
N THR A 137 -4.08 8.42 4.26
CA THR A 137 -2.95 8.41 3.34
C THR A 137 -2.15 7.13 3.52
N VAL A 138 -1.63 6.59 2.42
CA VAL A 138 -0.73 5.44 2.41
C VAL A 138 0.58 5.82 1.74
N MET A 139 1.66 5.21 2.20
CA MET A 139 2.93 5.34 1.49
C MET A 139 2.85 4.61 0.16
N VAL A 140 3.25 5.29 -0.90
CA VAL A 140 3.39 4.70 -2.23
C VAL A 140 4.85 4.75 -2.65
N MET A 141 5.29 3.73 -3.40
CA MET A 141 6.61 3.75 -4.00
C MET A 141 6.65 4.72 -5.16
N GLN A 142 7.65 5.57 -5.17
CA GLN A 142 7.92 6.52 -6.25
C GLN A 142 9.33 6.28 -6.80
N GLU A 143 9.51 6.44 -8.10
CA GLU A 143 10.83 6.39 -8.71
C GLU A 143 11.66 7.59 -8.24
N MET A 144 12.94 7.35 -8.00
CA MET A 144 13.89 8.41 -7.70
C MET A 144 14.20 9.20 -8.99
N GLU A 145 14.36 10.53 -8.88
CA GLU A 145 14.78 11.37 -10.02
C GLU A 145 16.10 10.88 -10.64
N THR A 146 17.03 10.49 -9.77
CA THR A 146 18.29 9.85 -10.18
C THR A 146 18.35 8.46 -9.57
N PRO A 147 18.36 7.38 -10.37
CA PRO A 147 18.47 6.03 -9.86
C PRO A 147 19.77 5.84 -9.06
N ARG A 148 19.67 5.10 -7.96
CA ARG A 148 20.84 4.76 -7.16
C ARG A 148 21.79 3.87 -7.97
N GLU A 149 23.08 4.15 -7.91
CA GLU A 149 24.09 3.26 -8.47
C GLU A 149 24.04 1.88 -7.84
N THR A 150 24.05 0.87 -8.70
CA THR A 150 23.95 -0.54 -8.29
C THR A 150 25.15 -1.31 -8.85
N HIS A 151 25.69 -2.20 -8.05
CA HIS A 151 26.87 -2.99 -8.38
C HIS A 151 26.60 -4.47 -8.12
N VAL A 152 27.28 -5.33 -8.87
CA VAL A 152 27.39 -6.74 -8.50
C VAL A 152 28.19 -6.82 -7.20
N LEU A 153 27.64 -7.51 -6.20
CA LEU A 153 28.30 -7.64 -4.91
C LEU A 153 29.15 -8.93 -4.89
N ALA A 154 30.43 -8.79 -4.59
CA ALA A 154 31.32 -9.95 -4.48
C ALA A 154 30.83 -10.89 -3.36
N ARG A 155 30.39 -12.10 -3.72
CA ARG A 155 29.78 -13.10 -2.80
C ARG A 155 28.60 -12.55 -1.98
N GLY A 156 27.85 -11.59 -2.50
CA GLY A 156 26.73 -10.96 -1.82
C GLY A 156 27.12 -9.99 -0.69
N GLN A 157 28.40 -9.66 -0.52
CA GLN A 157 28.87 -8.78 0.55
C GLN A 157 28.62 -7.31 0.16
N TYR A 158 27.82 -6.58 0.97
CA TYR A 158 27.41 -5.20 0.70
C TYR A 158 28.58 -4.20 0.70
N ASP A 159 29.67 -4.51 1.39
CA ASP A 159 30.88 -3.70 1.51
C ASP A 159 31.93 -3.98 0.40
N ARG A 160 31.61 -4.91 -0.53
CA ARG A 160 32.49 -5.28 -1.65
C ARG A 160 31.78 -5.10 -3.00
N PRO A 161 31.52 -3.84 -3.41
CA PRO A 161 30.94 -3.57 -4.71
C PRO A 161 31.94 -3.94 -5.83
N GLY A 162 31.47 -4.68 -6.83
CA GLY A 162 32.17 -5.02 -8.05
C GLY A 162 31.74 -4.14 -9.22
N GLU A 163 31.52 -4.75 -10.37
CA GLU A 163 31.10 -4.06 -11.58
C GLU A 163 29.76 -3.34 -11.40
N ARG A 164 29.67 -2.11 -11.93
CA ARG A 164 28.42 -1.36 -11.97
C ARG A 164 27.47 -1.98 -12.98
N VAL A 165 26.22 -2.17 -12.59
CA VAL A 165 25.16 -2.73 -13.42
C VAL A 165 23.99 -1.76 -13.58
N THR A 166 23.27 -1.90 -14.68
CA THR A 166 22.04 -1.17 -14.97
C THR A 166 20.86 -2.13 -15.05
N PHE A 167 19.65 -1.60 -15.19
CA PHE A 167 18.45 -2.39 -15.38
C PHE A 167 18.54 -3.22 -16.67
N GLY A 168 18.06 -4.45 -16.60
CA GLY A 168 17.99 -5.33 -17.74
C GLY A 168 17.13 -6.56 -17.47
N THR A 169 16.87 -7.33 -18.51
CA THR A 169 16.21 -8.63 -18.46
C THR A 169 17.25 -9.72 -18.67
N PRO A 170 17.00 -10.96 -18.21
CA PRO A 170 17.91 -12.08 -18.50
C PRO A 170 18.10 -12.27 -19.99
N ALA A 171 19.36 -12.47 -20.43
CA ALA A 171 19.71 -12.60 -21.85
C ALA A 171 19.02 -13.78 -22.56
N ALA A 172 18.56 -14.79 -21.81
CA ALA A 172 17.82 -15.94 -22.35
C ALA A 172 16.33 -15.65 -22.60
N LEU A 173 15.82 -14.48 -22.21
CA LEU A 173 14.45 -14.06 -22.36
C LEU A 173 14.36 -12.84 -23.29
N PRO A 174 13.18 -12.53 -23.85
CA PRO A 174 13.00 -11.36 -24.68
C PRO A 174 13.48 -10.07 -23.98
N PRO A 175 14.07 -9.11 -24.72
CA PRO A 175 14.51 -7.84 -24.14
C PRO A 175 13.31 -7.01 -23.66
N LEU A 176 13.58 -5.97 -22.86
CA LEU A 176 12.57 -4.94 -22.58
C LEU A 176 12.16 -4.28 -23.90
N LEU A 177 10.88 -3.94 -24.02
CA LEU A 177 10.36 -3.23 -25.18
C LEU A 177 10.98 -1.82 -25.24
N ASP A 178 11.46 -1.41 -26.42
CA ASP A 178 12.15 -0.12 -26.61
C ASP A 178 11.31 1.11 -26.24
N GLU A 179 9.99 1.00 -26.34
CA GLU A 179 9.04 2.08 -26.02
C GLU A 179 8.68 2.20 -24.53
N VAL A 180 9.22 1.32 -23.69
CA VAL A 180 8.84 1.23 -22.28
C VAL A 180 10.02 1.63 -21.39
N PRO A 181 9.81 2.56 -20.44
CA PRO A 181 10.91 2.99 -19.56
C PRO A 181 11.44 1.81 -18.72
N ALA A 182 12.77 1.76 -18.56
CA ALA A 182 13.45 0.76 -17.74
C ALA A 182 13.24 1.02 -16.24
N ASN A 183 12.00 0.84 -15.78
CA ASN A 183 11.56 1.00 -14.39
C ASN A 183 10.57 -0.11 -14.01
N ARG A 184 9.95 -0.01 -12.83
CA ARG A 184 8.98 -1.01 -12.34
C ARG A 184 7.79 -1.18 -13.27
N LEU A 185 7.29 -0.11 -13.89
CA LEU A 185 6.20 -0.20 -14.87
C LEU A 185 6.64 -0.93 -16.13
N GLY A 186 7.88 -0.66 -16.59
CA GLY A 186 8.47 -1.38 -17.72
C GLY A 186 8.62 -2.86 -17.44
N LEU A 187 9.10 -3.22 -16.27
CA LEU A 187 9.18 -4.62 -15.84
C LEU A 187 7.78 -5.28 -15.80
N ALA A 188 6.78 -4.59 -15.25
CA ALA A 188 5.42 -5.12 -15.20
C ALA A 188 4.85 -5.39 -16.61
N LYS A 189 5.04 -4.45 -17.55
CA LYS A 189 4.62 -4.63 -18.94
C LYS A 189 5.36 -5.77 -19.64
N TRP A 190 6.66 -5.90 -19.38
CA TRP A 190 7.46 -7.01 -19.92
C TRP A 190 7.00 -8.37 -19.40
N LEU A 191 6.69 -8.47 -18.09
CA LEU A 191 6.20 -9.71 -17.48
C LEU A 191 4.89 -10.21 -18.12
N VAL A 192 3.99 -9.31 -18.50
CA VAL A 192 2.69 -9.67 -19.12
C VAL A 192 2.70 -9.56 -20.65
N SER A 193 3.86 -9.33 -21.24
CA SER A 193 4.00 -9.33 -22.70
C SER A 193 3.68 -10.70 -23.27
N SER A 194 3.05 -10.74 -24.45
CA SER A 194 2.83 -11.97 -25.22
C SER A 194 4.13 -12.70 -25.60
N GLU A 195 5.22 -11.93 -25.70
CA GLU A 195 6.54 -12.47 -25.99
C GLU A 195 7.20 -13.15 -24.77
N ASN A 196 6.70 -12.92 -23.56
CA ASN A 196 7.26 -13.53 -22.35
C ASN A 196 6.81 -15.01 -22.26
N PRO A 197 7.72 -15.98 -22.41
CA PRO A 197 7.34 -17.40 -22.51
C PRO A 197 6.95 -18.00 -21.15
N LEU A 198 7.23 -17.35 -20.03
CA LEU A 198 7.16 -17.96 -18.70
C LEU A 198 5.92 -17.55 -17.91
N THR A 199 5.57 -16.27 -17.89
CA THR A 199 4.56 -15.75 -16.94
C THR A 199 3.21 -16.49 -17.06
N ALA A 200 2.70 -16.64 -18.27
CA ALA A 200 1.43 -17.32 -18.48
C ALA A 200 1.52 -18.82 -18.14
N ARG A 201 2.58 -19.52 -18.56
CA ARG A 201 2.79 -20.95 -18.26
C ARG A 201 2.90 -21.20 -16.76
N VAL A 202 3.70 -20.43 -16.05
CA VAL A 202 3.86 -20.56 -14.59
C VAL A 202 2.53 -20.29 -13.88
N THR A 203 1.81 -19.27 -14.28
CA THR A 203 0.51 -18.90 -13.67
C THR A 203 -0.52 -19.99 -13.89
N VAL A 204 -0.68 -20.46 -15.12
CA VAL A 204 -1.60 -21.56 -15.48
C VAL A 204 -1.23 -22.84 -14.71
N ASN A 205 0.05 -23.16 -14.62
CA ASN A 205 0.51 -24.35 -13.90
C ASN A 205 0.18 -24.29 -12.39
N ARG A 206 0.24 -23.11 -11.78
CA ARG A 206 -0.16 -22.92 -10.38
C ARG A 206 -1.65 -23.13 -10.18
N PHE A 207 -2.51 -22.53 -11.01
CA PHE A 207 -3.95 -22.78 -10.95
C PHE A 207 -4.30 -24.24 -11.23
N TRP A 208 -3.59 -24.88 -12.17
CA TRP A 208 -3.76 -26.29 -12.43
C TRP A 208 -3.42 -27.14 -11.21
N ARG A 209 -2.29 -26.88 -10.55
CA ARG A 209 -1.90 -27.55 -9.29
C ARG A 209 -2.97 -27.41 -8.21
N ASP A 210 -3.50 -26.21 -8.03
CA ASP A 210 -4.51 -25.94 -7.00
C ASP A 210 -5.81 -26.74 -7.26
N ILE A 211 -6.11 -27.04 -8.52
CA ILE A 211 -7.30 -27.81 -8.92
C ILE A 211 -7.03 -29.31 -8.94
N PHE A 212 -5.89 -29.75 -9.45
CA PHE A 212 -5.57 -31.17 -9.66
C PHE A 212 -4.64 -31.77 -8.59
N GLY A 213 -4.10 -30.94 -7.69
CA GLY A 213 -3.14 -31.33 -6.64
C GLY A 213 -1.70 -31.41 -7.10
N THR A 214 -1.45 -31.59 -8.40
CA THR A 214 -0.10 -31.60 -9.00
C THR A 214 -0.10 -30.78 -10.28
N GLY A 215 0.92 -29.94 -10.47
CA GLY A 215 1.05 -29.15 -11.69
C GLY A 215 1.34 -30.00 -12.93
N ILE A 216 1.04 -29.47 -14.12
CA ILE A 216 1.49 -30.05 -15.39
C ILE A 216 3.03 -30.12 -15.39
N VAL A 217 3.69 -29.08 -14.90
CA VAL A 217 5.07 -29.11 -14.41
C VAL A 217 5.03 -29.36 -12.91
N LYS A 218 5.52 -30.53 -12.46
CA LYS A 218 5.43 -30.94 -11.05
C LYS A 218 6.24 -30.04 -10.13
N THR A 219 7.42 -29.61 -10.57
CA THR A 219 8.28 -28.65 -9.87
C THR A 219 7.75 -27.22 -10.08
N THR A 220 6.63 -26.90 -9.44
CA THR A 220 5.92 -25.61 -9.65
C THR A 220 6.76 -24.38 -9.33
N GLU A 221 7.80 -24.53 -8.51
CA GLU A 221 8.73 -23.49 -8.12
C GLU A 221 9.95 -23.39 -9.04
N ASP A 222 10.15 -24.37 -9.93
CA ASP A 222 11.29 -24.40 -10.83
C ASP A 222 10.87 -24.86 -12.24
N PHE A 223 10.85 -23.90 -13.16
CA PHE A 223 10.66 -24.09 -14.60
C PHE A 223 11.99 -24.05 -15.35
N GLY A 224 13.11 -24.06 -14.64
CA GLY A 224 14.45 -23.99 -15.17
C GLY A 224 15.04 -25.37 -15.48
N VAL A 225 16.36 -25.40 -15.59
CA VAL A 225 17.13 -26.58 -16.00
C VAL A 225 17.03 -27.76 -15.01
N GLN A 226 16.79 -27.46 -13.73
CA GLN A 226 16.64 -28.50 -12.69
C GLN A 226 15.18 -28.91 -12.49
N GLY A 227 14.23 -28.20 -13.10
CA GLY A 227 12.81 -28.52 -13.03
C GLY A 227 12.43 -29.74 -13.87
N GLU A 228 11.31 -30.38 -13.53
CA GLU A 228 10.73 -31.43 -14.32
C GLU A 228 10.12 -30.90 -15.63
N ARG A 229 10.17 -31.70 -16.68
CA ARG A 229 9.47 -31.37 -17.92
C ARG A 229 7.95 -31.48 -17.72
N PRO A 230 7.16 -30.67 -18.42
CA PRO A 230 5.71 -30.78 -18.38
C PRO A 230 5.23 -32.14 -18.85
N SER A 231 4.26 -32.72 -18.11
CA SER A 231 3.63 -34.01 -18.52
C SER A 231 2.82 -33.89 -19.82
N HIS A 232 2.25 -32.71 -20.06
CA HIS A 232 1.43 -32.38 -21.21
C HIS A 232 1.83 -30.98 -21.74
N PRO A 233 2.93 -30.89 -22.51
CA PRO A 233 3.46 -29.61 -22.99
C PRO A 233 2.46 -28.82 -23.83
N ASP A 234 1.80 -29.49 -24.79
CA ASP A 234 0.84 -28.84 -25.68
C ASP A 234 -0.38 -28.30 -24.94
N LEU A 235 -0.83 -28.98 -23.87
CA LEU A 235 -1.92 -28.51 -23.03
C LEU A 235 -1.50 -27.27 -22.23
N LEU A 236 -0.28 -27.28 -21.68
CA LEU A 236 0.25 -26.12 -20.94
C LEU A 236 0.35 -24.90 -21.85
N ASP A 237 0.84 -25.08 -23.06
CA ASP A 237 0.99 -24.01 -24.04
C ASP A 237 -0.36 -23.48 -24.50
N TRP A 238 -1.30 -24.36 -24.81
CA TRP A 238 -2.65 -23.96 -25.19
C TRP A 238 -3.35 -23.16 -24.08
N LEU A 239 -3.31 -23.66 -22.85
CA LEU A 239 -3.91 -22.94 -21.71
C LEU A 239 -3.23 -21.59 -21.46
N ALA A 240 -1.92 -21.49 -21.65
CA ALA A 240 -1.18 -20.25 -21.49
C ALA A 240 -1.58 -19.21 -22.55
N VAL A 241 -1.71 -19.60 -23.80
CA VAL A 241 -2.16 -18.74 -24.90
C VAL A 241 -3.60 -18.28 -24.66
N GLU A 242 -4.52 -19.20 -24.37
CA GLU A 242 -5.93 -18.91 -24.11
C GLU A 242 -6.07 -17.92 -22.91
N PHE A 243 -5.22 -18.09 -21.89
CA PHE A 243 -5.21 -17.20 -20.73
C PHE A 243 -4.75 -15.78 -21.09
N MET A 244 -3.71 -15.63 -21.88
CA MET A 244 -3.26 -14.32 -22.38
C MET A 244 -4.29 -13.65 -23.28
N GLU A 245 -4.84 -14.39 -24.27
CA GLU A 245 -5.82 -13.88 -25.25
C GLU A 245 -7.15 -13.50 -24.60
N SER A 246 -7.52 -14.16 -23.50
CA SER A 246 -8.70 -13.78 -22.70
C SER A 246 -8.51 -12.49 -21.89
N GLY A 247 -7.36 -11.83 -21.98
CA GLY A 247 -7.02 -10.67 -21.17
C GLY A 247 -6.67 -11.04 -19.72
N TRP A 248 -6.07 -12.21 -19.51
CA TRP A 248 -5.67 -12.72 -18.20
C TRP A 248 -6.89 -12.98 -17.27
N ASP A 249 -8.00 -13.44 -17.84
CA ASP A 249 -9.24 -13.75 -17.10
C ASP A 249 -9.10 -15.07 -16.32
N VAL A 250 -8.76 -14.96 -15.04
CA VAL A 250 -8.61 -16.09 -14.13
C VAL A 250 -9.90 -16.90 -13.98
N LYS A 251 -11.06 -16.25 -13.95
CA LYS A 251 -12.35 -16.94 -13.80
C LYS A 251 -12.67 -17.78 -15.04
N ARG A 252 -12.39 -17.26 -16.22
CA ARG A 252 -12.54 -17.98 -17.47
C ARG A 252 -11.59 -19.19 -17.52
N LEU A 253 -10.33 -19.02 -17.14
CA LEU A 253 -9.36 -20.13 -17.07
C LEU A 253 -9.84 -21.24 -16.13
N ILE A 254 -10.22 -20.89 -14.88
CA ILE A 254 -10.74 -21.87 -13.92
C ILE A 254 -11.98 -22.57 -14.46
N LYS A 255 -12.94 -21.83 -15.03
CA LYS A 255 -14.14 -22.40 -15.65
C LYS A 255 -13.79 -23.39 -16.77
N THR A 256 -12.85 -23.05 -17.64
CA THR A 256 -12.38 -23.92 -18.71
C THR A 256 -11.84 -25.25 -18.16
N ILE A 257 -11.04 -25.19 -17.12
CA ILE A 257 -10.45 -26.36 -16.45
C ILE A 257 -11.52 -27.22 -15.79
N VAL A 258 -12.39 -26.64 -14.93
CA VAL A 258 -13.37 -27.43 -14.16
C VAL A 258 -14.54 -27.97 -15.01
N MET A 259 -14.79 -27.35 -16.16
CA MET A 259 -15.81 -27.83 -17.11
C MET A 259 -15.27 -28.92 -18.05
N SER A 260 -13.96 -29.16 -18.05
CA SER A 260 -13.36 -30.18 -18.88
C SER A 260 -13.80 -31.61 -18.49
N ASN A 261 -13.85 -32.51 -19.44
CA ASN A 261 -14.11 -33.93 -19.17
C ASN A 261 -13.04 -34.52 -18.25
N THR A 262 -11.81 -34.06 -18.34
CA THR A 262 -10.70 -34.48 -17.50
C THR A 262 -10.96 -34.22 -16.04
N TYR A 263 -11.47 -33.04 -15.68
CA TYR A 263 -11.81 -32.71 -14.29
C TYR A 263 -13.05 -33.46 -13.80
N ARG A 264 -14.06 -33.62 -14.66
CA ARG A 264 -15.37 -34.17 -14.32
C ARG A 264 -15.40 -35.72 -14.31
N GLN A 265 -14.33 -36.39 -14.67
CA GLN A 265 -14.26 -37.85 -14.62
C GLN A 265 -14.23 -38.35 -13.15
N SER A 266 -14.58 -39.62 -12.94
CA SER A 266 -14.54 -40.25 -11.61
C SER A 266 -13.14 -40.20 -10.99
N SER A 267 -13.06 -39.91 -9.71
CA SER A 267 -11.81 -39.97 -8.93
C SER A 267 -11.48 -41.38 -8.44
N GLN A 268 -12.39 -42.37 -8.63
CA GLN A 268 -12.17 -43.74 -8.20
C GLN A 268 -11.19 -44.47 -9.14
N ARG A 269 -10.28 -45.22 -8.54
CA ARG A 269 -9.45 -46.18 -9.31
C ARG A 269 -10.36 -47.26 -9.85
N GLN A 270 -10.45 -47.45 -11.16
CA GLN A 270 -11.05 -48.62 -11.72
C GLN A 270 -10.13 -49.83 -11.41
N SER A 271 -10.60 -50.75 -10.59
CA SER A 271 -9.93 -52.04 -10.46
C SER A 271 -10.14 -52.80 -11.75
N SER A 272 -9.16 -52.74 -12.65
CA SER A 272 -9.14 -53.59 -13.82
C SER A 272 -9.01 -55.05 -13.33
N THR A 273 -9.98 -55.88 -13.69
CA THR A 273 -10.00 -57.34 -13.49
C THR A 273 -8.86 -58.08 -14.22
N GLY A 274 -7.73 -57.46 -14.38
CA GLY A 274 -6.57 -58.01 -15.10
C GLY A 274 -5.26 -57.43 -14.68
N GLY A 275 -4.88 -57.60 -13.40
CA GLY A 275 -3.50 -57.67 -12.90
C GLY A 275 -2.47 -56.59 -13.29
N ARG A 276 -2.78 -55.62 -14.12
CA ARG A 276 -1.93 -54.46 -14.40
C ARG A 276 -2.31 -53.33 -13.42
N GLN A 277 -1.57 -53.21 -12.35
CA GLN A 277 -1.56 -51.99 -11.55
C GLN A 277 -1.37 -50.80 -12.48
N ASN A 278 -2.27 -49.83 -12.39
CA ASN A 278 -2.12 -48.56 -13.09
C ASN A 278 -0.72 -48.00 -12.86
N GLY A 279 0.08 -47.94 -13.93
CA GLY A 279 1.44 -47.42 -13.90
C GLY A 279 1.54 -45.92 -13.62
N ASP A 280 0.43 -45.24 -13.17
CA ASP A 280 0.36 -43.83 -12.90
C ASP A 280 -0.24 -43.58 -11.49
N PRO A 281 0.53 -43.86 -10.42
CA PRO A 281 0.06 -43.69 -9.04
C PRO A 281 -0.24 -42.21 -8.68
N GLU A 282 0.51 -41.28 -9.26
CA GLU A 282 0.38 -39.83 -9.02
C GLU A 282 -0.66 -39.17 -9.96
N ASN A 283 -1.31 -39.91 -10.81
CA ASN A 283 -2.27 -39.39 -11.80
C ASN A 283 -1.67 -38.33 -12.74
N ARG A 284 -0.41 -38.50 -13.10
CA ARG A 284 0.31 -37.61 -14.03
C ARG A 284 -0.29 -37.61 -15.45
N LEU A 285 -0.87 -38.72 -15.84
CA LEU A 285 -1.51 -38.92 -17.16
C LEU A 285 -3.01 -38.60 -17.14
N LEU A 286 -3.52 -38.04 -16.02
CA LEU A 286 -4.89 -37.58 -15.86
C LEU A 286 -5.95 -38.68 -16.17
N SER A 287 -5.64 -39.94 -15.80
CA SER A 287 -6.51 -41.08 -16.03
C SER A 287 -7.75 -41.13 -15.13
N ARG A 288 -7.83 -40.27 -14.13
CA ARG A 288 -8.94 -40.11 -13.17
C ARG A 288 -9.07 -38.66 -12.70
N GLY A 289 -10.21 -38.33 -12.15
CA GLY A 289 -10.46 -37.02 -11.52
C GLY A 289 -9.52 -36.78 -10.34
N PRO A 290 -9.34 -35.51 -9.94
CA PRO A 290 -8.48 -35.16 -8.82
C PRO A 290 -9.04 -35.64 -7.46
N ARG A 291 -8.14 -35.94 -6.51
CA ARG A 291 -8.44 -36.34 -5.12
C ARG A 291 -7.63 -35.49 -4.15
N GLY A 292 -7.55 -34.20 -4.38
CA GLY A 292 -6.88 -33.28 -3.49
C GLY A 292 -7.71 -32.99 -2.24
N ARG A 293 -7.06 -32.70 -1.11
CA ARG A 293 -7.69 -32.09 0.05
C ARG A 293 -7.85 -30.59 -0.24
N LEU A 294 -9.01 -30.05 0.06
CA LEU A 294 -9.24 -28.59 -0.01
C LEU A 294 -8.46 -27.89 1.09
N SER A 295 -8.08 -26.63 0.86
CA SER A 295 -7.50 -25.78 1.91
C SER A 295 -8.51 -25.56 3.06
N ALA A 296 -8.02 -25.21 4.23
CA ALA A 296 -8.84 -24.94 5.41
C ALA A 296 -9.90 -23.85 5.12
N GLU A 297 -9.49 -22.81 4.39
CA GLU A 297 -10.37 -21.73 3.97
C GLU A 297 -11.49 -22.21 3.05
N MET A 298 -11.16 -23.05 2.07
CA MET A 298 -12.15 -23.61 1.15
C MET A 298 -13.12 -24.58 1.86
N ILE A 299 -12.63 -25.37 2.81
CA ILE A 299 -13.48 -26.28 3.61
C ILE A 299 -14.52 -25.47 4.41
N ARG A 300 -14.07 -24.40 5.07
CA ARG A 300 -14.99 -23.54 5.82
C ARG A 300 -15.98 -22.84 4.89
N ASP A 301 -15.52 -22.25 3.80
CA ASP A 301 -16.40 -21.54 2.85
C ASP A 301 -17.42 -22.49 2.22
N GLN A 302 -17.03 -23.70 1.89
CA GLN A 302 -17.93 -24.74 1.40
C GLN A 302 -18.99 -25.14 2.43
N ALA A 303 -18.60 -25.26 3.72
CA ALA A 303 -19.54 -25.56 4.79
C ALA A 303 -20.56 -24.42 4.99
N LEU A 304 -20.11 -23.17 4.95
CA LEU A 304 -20.98 -21.99 5.04
C LEU A 304 -21.93 -21.90 3.83
N LEU A 305 -21.41 -22.17 2.64
CA LEU A 305 -22.24 -22.19 1.42
C LEU A 305 -23.31 -23.31 1.48
N ALA A 306 -22.91 -24.52 1.84
CA ALA A 306 -23.83 -25.67 1.93
C ALA A 306 -24.91 -25.49 3.00
N SER A 307 -24.59 -24.78 4.09
CA SER A 307 -25.57 -24.45 5.14
C SER A 307 -26.45 -23.24 4.82
N GLY A 308 -26.17 -22.52 3.73
CA GLY A 308 -26.95 -21.35 3.30
C GLY A 308 -26.71 -20.08 4.10
N VAL A 309 -25.67 -20.04 4.94
CA VAL A 309 -25.37 -18.85 5.80
C VAL A 309 -24.20 -18.02 5.27
N LEU A 310 -23.56 -18.41 4.18
CA LEU A 310 -22.43 -17.67 3.62
C LEU A 310 -22.82 -16.24 3.24
N THR A 311 -22.08 -15.27 3.76
CA THR A 311 -22.21 -13.87 3.39
C THR A 311 -21.19 -13.51 2.32
N GLU A 312 -21.67 -13.19 1.10
CA GLU A 312 -20.83 -12.88 -0.10
C GLU A 312 -20.54 -11.38 -0.23
N GLU A 313 -20.20 -10.70 0.84
CA GLU A 313 -19.81 -9.30 0.79
C GLU A 313 -18.33 -9.17 0.41
N LEU A 314 -18.02 -8.33 -0.59
CA LEU A 314 -16.66 -8.07 -1.05
C LEU A 314 -16.10 -6.80 -0.42
N GLY A 315 -14.83 -6.86 0.02
CA GLY A 315 -14.14 -5.72 0.62
C GLY A 315 -14.47 -5.56 2.11
N GLY A 316 -14.12 -4.41 2.66
CA GLY A 316 -14.31 -4.11 4.08
C GLY A 316 -13.22 -4.67 5.01
N PRO A 317 -13.34 -4.45 6.32
CA PRO A 317 -12.38 -4.90 7.32
C PRO A 317 -12.39 -6.41 7.50
N SER A 318 -11.35 -6.94 8.14
CA SER A 318 -11.30 -8.34 8.59
C SER A 318 -12.38 -8.61 9.65
N VAL A 319 -12.96 -9.80 9.60
CA VAL A 319 -13.98 -10.27 10.54
C VAL A 319 -13.41 -11.27 11.54
N ARG A 320 -14.01 -11.33 12.72
CA ARG A 320 -13.60 -12.20 13.83
C ARG A 320 -14.67 -13.25 14.10
N PRO A 321 -14.63 -14.40 13.41
CA PRO A 321 -15.55 -15.51 13.68
C PRO A 321 -15.32 -16.10 15.07
N TYR A 322 -16.16 -17.06 15.44
CA TYR A 322 -16.05 -17.76 16.73
C TYR A 322 -14.63 -18.27 16.99
N GLN A 323 -14.14 -18.02 18.19
CA GLN A 323 -12.89 -18.54 18.73
C GLN A 323 -13.09 -18.89 20.21
N PRO A 324 -12.52 -20.01 20.72
CA PRO A 324 -12.57 -20.35 22.13
C PRO A 324 -11.99 -19.23 23.01
N GLU A 325 -12.65 -18.98 24.14
CA GLU A 325 -12.16 -18.00 25.11
C GLU A 325 -10.78 -18.40 25.67
N GLY A 326 -9.94 -17.40 25.96
CA GLY A 326 -8.66 -17.60 26.59
C GLY A 326 -7.51 -17.90 25.64
N LEU A 327 -7.76 -18.32 24.40
CA LEU A 327 -6.69 -18.72 23.48
C LEU A 327 -5.64 -17.60 23.24
N LEU A 328 -6.06 -16.36 23.13
CA LEU A 328 -5.13 -15.25 22.95
C LEU A 328 -4.40 -14.86 24.24
N LYS A 329 -5.00 -15.12 25.41
CA LYS A 329 -4.38 -14.82 26.71
C LYS A 329 -3.19 -15.74 27.01
N GLU A 330 -3.25 -16.99 26.56
CA GLU A 330 -2.17 -17.96 26.77
C GLU A 330 -0.92 -17.65 25.93
N ILE A 331 -1.08 -16.97 24.78
CA ILE A 331 -0.02 -16.82 23.78
C ILE A 331 0.45 -15.37 23.65
N ALA A 332 -0.39 -14.38 23.98
CA ALA A 332 -0.07 -12.97 23.89
C ALA A 332 -0.78 -12.18 24.99
N SER A 333 -0.02 -11.78 26.01
CA SER A 333 -0.50 -10.91 27.08
C SER A 333 -1.29 -9.72 26.52
N ASP A 334 -2.46 -9.44 27.09
CA ASP A 334 -3.30 -8.26 26.93
C ASP A 334 -4.12 -8.06 25.64
N THR A 335 -4.30 -9.03 24.77
CA THR A 335 -5.22 -8.86 23.64
C THR A 335 -6.54 -9.57 23.88
N THR A 336 -7.62 -8.81 24.02
CA THR A 336 -9.00 -9.33 24.00
C THR A 336 -9.39 -9.64 22.57
N TYR A 337 -9.97 -10.82 22.35
CA TYR A 337 -10.64 -11.16 21.10
C TYR A 337 -12.13 -10.86 21.24
N GLU A 338 -12.57 -9.82 20.57
CA GLU A 338 -13.98 -9.49 20.48
C GLU A 338 -14.56 -10.16 19.24
N GLN A 339 -15.42 -11.16 19.44
CA GLN A 339 -16.09 -11.86 18.36
C GLN A 339 -17.10 -10.92 17.68
N ASP A 340 -17.12 -10.92 16.36
CA ASP A 340 -18.14 -10.21 15.59
C ASP A 340 -19.51 -10.90 15.70
N HIS A 341 -20.56 -10.22 15.25
CA HIS A 341 -21.93 -10.69 15.35
C HIS A 341 -22.67 -10.61 14.00
N GLY A 342 -23.76 -11.36 13.89
CA GLY A 342 -24.62 -11.33 12.70
C GLY A 342 -23.91 -11.83 11.43
N PRO A 343 -24.10 -11.18 10.27
CA PRO A 343 -23.56 -11.60 8.98
C PRO A 343 -22.03 -11.70 8.94
N ASP A 344 -21.33 -10.90 9.75
CA ASP A 344 -19.87 -10.86 9.78
C ASP A 344 -19.24 -12.20 10.23
N LEU A 345 -19.95 -12.98 11.06
CA LEU A 345 -19.53 -14.32 11.46
C LEU A 345 -19.39 -15.28 10.27
N TYR A 346 -20.13 -15.03 9.20
CA TYR A 346 -20.33 -15.94 8.07
C TYR A 346 -19.70 -15.45 6.78
N ARG A 347 -18.90 -14.41 6.84
CA ARG A 347 -18.12 -13.95 5.68
C ARG A 347 -17.11 -14.99 5.24
N ARG A 348 -16.69 -14.92 3.98
CA ARG A 348 -15.67 -15.81 3.42
C ARG A 348 -14.39 -15.83 4.25
N SER A 349 -13.74 -16.96 4.31
CA SER A 349 -12.50 -17.18 5.06
C SER A 349 -11.35 -16.21 4.68
N LEU A 350 -11.38 -15.68 3.46
CA LEU A 350 -10.48 -14.61 3.00
C LEU A 350 -10.50 -13.38 3.94
N TYR A 351 -11.64 -13.08 4.56
CA TYR A 351 -11.82 -11.94 5.46
C TYR A 351 -11.58 -12.26 6.92
N THR A 352 -11.32 -13.52 7.29
CA THR A 352 -11.06 -13.91 8.67
C THR A 352 -9.81 -13.21 9.22
N TYR A 353 -9.97 -12.55 10.37
CA TYR A 353 -8.84 -11.96 11.09
C TYR A 353 -7.81 -13.01 11.46
N TRP A 354 -6.57 -12.76 11.06
CA TRP A 354 -5.46 -13.66 11.29
C TRP A 354 -4.37 -12.96 12.09
N LYS A 355 -4.15 -13.40 13.33
CA LYS A 355 -3.04 -12.91 14.14
C LYS A 355 -1.78 -13.69 13.78
N ARG A 356 -0.65 -12.99 13.57
CA ARG A 356 0.60 -13.62 13.12
C ARG A 356 1.05 -14.79 14.01
N THR A 357 0.89 -14.66 15.33
CA THR A 357 1.35 -15.65 16.33
C THR A 357 0.32 -16.74 16.62
N VAL A 358 -0.94 -16.54 16.22
CA VAL A 358 -2.05 -17.46 16.54
C VAL A 358 -2.97 -17.56 15.36
N ALA A 359 -2.88 -18.65 14.63
CA ALA A 359 -3.83 -18.95 13.58
C ALA A 359 -5.24 -19.26 14.17
N PRO A 360 -6.34 -18.95 13.47
CA PRO A 360 -7.66 -19.33 13.93
C PRO A 360 -7.76 -20.86 14.12
N PRO A 361 -8.28 -21.36 15.27
CA PRO A 361 -8.29 -22.81 15.59
C PRO A 361 -8.96 -23.66 14.52
N MET A 362 -10.04 -23.18 13.94
CA MET A 362 -10.72 -23.91 12.86
C MET A 362 -9.87 -24.05 11.60
N MET A 363 -8.99 -23.09 11.33
CA MET A 363 -8.04 -23.17 10.20
C MET A 363 -6.93 -24.17 10.52
N THR A 364 -6.40 -24.12 11.72
CA THR A 364 -5.33 -25.02 12.20
C THR A 364 -5.76 -26.48 12.19
N ASN A 365 -7.01 -26.77 12.60
CA ASN A 365 -7.57 -28.12 12.58
C ASN A 365 -7.67 -28.74 11.17
N PHE A 366 -7.63 -27.91 10.14
CA PHE A 366 -7.64 -28.35 8.74
C PHE A 366 -6.33 -28.11 8.02
N ASP A 367 -5.21 -28.03 8.77
CA ASP A 367 -3.86 -27.86 8.23
C ASP A 367 -3.69 -26.58 7.39
N ALA A 368 -4.23 -25.48 7.86
CA ALA A 368 -3.96 -24.19 7.24
C ALA A 368 -2.44 -23.90 7.24
N ALA A 369 -1.96 -23.28 6.18
CA ALA A 369 -0.56 -22.91 6.06
C ALA A 369 -0.11 -22.01 7.23
N GLY A 370 0.98 -22.38 7.88
CA GLY A 370 1.62 -21.54 8.88
C GLY A 370 2.32 -20.34 8.22
N ARG A 371 2.39 -19.21 8.92
CA ARG A 371 3.10 -18.03 8.41
C ARG A 371 4.63 -18.12 8.48
N GLU A 372 5.13 -19.13 9.12
CA GLU A 372 6.57 -19.33 9.38
C GLU A 372 7.22 -20.31 8.40
N SER A 373 6.41 -21.05 7.64
CA SER A 373 6.87 -21.96 6.60
C SER A 373 6.05 -21.74 5.34
N CYS A 374 6.71 -21.40 4.26
CA CYS A 374 6.13 -21.37 2.91
C CYS A 374 6.25 -22.73 2.26
#